data_abf7ed906b63b7ef3d02d70592678cc0
#
_entry.id   abf7ed906b63b7ef3d02d70592678cc0
#
_cell.length_a   1.000
_cell.length_b   1.000
_cell.length_c   1.000
_cell.angle_alpha   90.00
_cell.angle_beta   90.00
_cell.angle_gamma   90.00
#
_symmetry.space_group_name_H-M   'P 1'
#
loop_
_entity.id
_entity.type
_entity.pdbx_description
1 polymer ?
#
loop_
_entity_poly.entity_id
_entity_poly.type
_entity_poly.pdbx_seq_one_letter_code
_entity_poly.pdbx_strand_id
1 'polypeptide(L)'
;ALAAEKLNPGGGSVSKLCMEPEIGVAVLNEMLAGIPVICHAIPVSCEVEQDRITSVTFRSRLDGEQFTVKAAYVIDASECGSLLPLANAEYVTGAESQKETGEPHALEGAPEPDNVQAFTWCMVMGWDRTRGSHVIDRPQNYDYWRSYIPPLVPPWAGRLVDWHYCQPTTLRPLRAGFTGDKADYDFWRYRRIRCHETLGRDIDEASVMNWPQNDYLGGSILDKSPEEIEKHLRGAQELTLAMFYWLQTEAPRGDGGTGYPWLYPMPE
;
A
#
# COMPACT_ATOMS: atom_id res chain seq x y z
N ALA A 1 25.02 6.31 -9.26
CA ALA A 1 24.03 5.37 -9.81
C ALA A 1 22.84 6.13 -10.41
N LEU A 2 22.14 6.96 -9.65
CA LEU A 2 20.96 7.73 -10.11
C LEU A 2 21.27 8.68 -11.30
N ALA A 3 22.51 9.15 -11.46
CA ALA A 3 22.90 10.01 -12.57
C ALA A 3 23.00 9.28 -13.93
N ALA A 4 23.13 7.95 -13.92
CA ALA A 4 23.23 7.13 -15.12
C ALA A 4 21.86 6.62 -15.62
N GLU A 5 20.84 6.65 -14.76
CA GLU A 5 19.47 6.22 -15.09
C GLU A 5 18.59 7.45 -15.37
N LYS A 6 17.65 7.29 -16.28
CA LYS A 6 16.65 8.34 -16.51
C LYS A 6 15.81 8.53 -15.24
N LEU A 7 15.69 9.76 -14.76
CA LEU A 7 14.74 10.10 -13.72
C LEU A 7 13.34 9.72 -14.17
N ASN A 8 12.57 9.05 -13.30
CA ASN A 8 11.22 8.57 -13.61
C ASN A 8 11.17 7.62 -14.84
N PRO A 9 11.81 6.44 -14.77
CA PRO A 9 11.89 5.48 -15.88
C PRO A 9 10.52 4.95 -16.33
N GLY A 10 9.53 4.99 -15.44
CA GLY A 10 8.14 4.67 -15.76
C GLY A 10 7.38 5.78 -16.46
N GLY A 11 7.87 7.01 -16.49
CA GLY A 11 7.07 8.16 -16.88
C GLY A 11 5.81 8.31 -16.04
N GLY A 12 5.85 7.82 -14.79
CA GLY A 12 4.74 7.86 -13.85
C GLY A 12 4.33 9.29 -13.50
N SER A 13 3.06 9.48 -13.13
CA SER A 13 2.53 10.80 -12.81
C SER A 13 2.47 11.13 -11.32
N VAL A 14 2.71 10.15 -10.43
CA VAL A 14 2.71 10.33 -8.98
C VAL A 14 3.87 11.21 -8.50
N SER A 15 5.02 11.12 -9.14
CA SER A 15 6.19 11.93 -8.85
C SER A 15 7.04 12.12 -10.11
N LYS A 16 7.80 13.21 -10.15
CA LYS A 16 8.82 13.45 -11.18
C LYS A 16 10.12 12.69 -10.88
N LEU A 17 10.30 12.26 -9.64
CA LEU A 17 11.47 11.53 -9.14
C LEU A 17 11.02 10.13 -8.74
N CYS A 18 11.09 9.21 -9.68
CA CYS A 18 10.83 7.79 -9.46
C CYS A 18 12.05 6.99 -9.90
N MET A 19 12.15 5.77 -9.42
CA MET A 19 13.22 4.85 -9.77
C MET A 19 12.70 3.42 -9.79
N GLU A 20 13.38 2.53 -10.47
CA GLU A 20 13.13 1.10 -10.34
C GLU A 20 13.53 0.65 -8.92
N PRO A 21 12.78 -0.27 -8.27
CA PRO A 21 13.06 -0.70 -6.90
C PRO A 21 14.49 -1.20 -6.68
N GLU A 22 15.06 -1.90 -7.65
CA GLU A 22 16.45 -2.39 -7.59
C GLU A 22 17.48 -1.26 -7.46
N ILE A 23 17.25 -0.14 -8.15
CA ILE A 23 18.09 1.05 -8.02
C ILE A 23 17.95 1.67 -6.63
N GLY A 24 16.71 1.71 -6.10
CA GLY A 24 16.45 2.16 -4.73
C GLY A 24 17.20 1.32 -3.70
N VAL A 25 17.14 0.00 -3.82
CA VAL A 25 17.88 -0.94 -2.95
C VAL A 25 19.39 -0.72 -3.05
N ALA A 26 19.92 -0.57 -4.26
CA ALA A 26 21.36 -0.32 -4.44
C ALA A 26 21.82 0.97 -3.75
N VAL A 27 21.05 2.06 -3.89
CA VAL A 27 21.34 3.35 -3.25
C VAL A 27 21.26 3.25 -1.73
N LEU A 28 20.22 2.58 -1.19
CA LEU A 28 20.10 2.37 0.25
C LEU A 28 21.26 1.57 0.81
N ASN A 29 21.69 0.51 0.11
CA ASN A 29 22.86 -0.27 0.52
C ASN A 29 24.17 0.57 0.52
N GLU A 30 24.33 1.47 -0.45
CA GLU A 30 25.46 2.41 -0.49
C GLU A 30 25.40 3.39 0.70
N MET A 31 24.23 3.95 1.00
CA MET A 31 24.04 4.88 2.13
C MET A 31 24.27 4.20 3.49
N LEU A 32 23.94 2.93 3.60
CA LEU A 32 24.08 2.13 4.82
C LEU A 32 25.44 1.42 4.92
N ALA A 33 26.37 1.71 4.01
CA ALA A 33 27.69 1.06 4.02
C ALA A 33 28.40 1.25 5.36
N GLY A 34 28.75 0.14 6.01
CA GLY A 34 29.38 0.15 7.34
C GLY A 34 28.41 0.18 8.53
N ILE A 35 27.10 0.24 8.28
CA ILE A 35 26.06 0.12 9.30
C ILE A 35 25.50 -1.31 9.25
N PRO A 36 25.53 -2.08 10.36
CA PRO A 36 24.88 -3.40 10.38
C PRO A 36 23.38 -3.29 10.11
N VAL A 37 22.89 -4.03 9.12
CA VAL A 37 21.47 -4.12 8.78
C VAL A 37 21.01 -5.56 8.98
N ILE A 38 19.98 -5.77 9.79
CA ILE A 38 19.36 -7.08 10.02
C ILE A 38 17.95 -7.04 9.42
N CYS A 39 17.77 -7.74 8.31
CA CYS A 39 16.47 -7.87 7.64
C CYS A 39 15.65 -9.02 8.24
N HIS A 40 14.36 -9.08 7.90
CA HIS A 40 13.43 -10.13 8.30
C HIS A 40 13.31 -10.34 9.83
N ALA A 41 13.53 -9.29 10.62
CA ALA A 41 13.42 -9.31 12.07
C ALA A 41 12.25 -8.44 12.52
N ILE A 42 11.45 -8.95 13.45
CA ILE A 42 10.34 -8.23 14.09
C ILE A 42 10.59 -8.10 15.58
N PRO A 43 10.32 -6.94 16.21
CA PRO A 43 10.42 -6.80 17.64
C PRO A 43 9.32 -7.63 18.32
N VAL A 44 9.67 -8.33 19.41
CA VAL A 44 8.73 -9.17 20.16
C VAL A 44 8.66 -8.82 21.64
N SER A 45 9.68 -8.17 22.18
CA SER A 45 9.69 -7.63 23.53
C SER A 45 10.77 -6.57 23.70
N CYS A 46 10.66 -5.75 24.73
CA CYS A 46 11.73 -4.87 25.15
C CYS A 46 11.86 -4.83 26.68
N GLU A 47 13.05 -4.48 27.15
CA GLU A 47 13.29 -4.18 28.57
C GLU A 47 13.31 -2.67 28.77
N VAL A 48 12.56 -2.19 29.74
CA VAL A 48 12.46 -0.77 30.09
C VAL A 48 12.90 -0.56 31.53
N GLU A 49 13.86 0.32 31.74
CA GLU A 49 14.27 0.77 33.07
C GLU A 49 13.89 2.25 33.23
N GLN A 50 13.00 2.54 34.15
CA GLN A 50 12.35 3.85 34.25
C GLN A 50 11.68 4.23 32.91
N ASP A 51 12.09 5.31 32.27
CA ASP A 51 11.54 5.81 31.00
C ASP A 51 12.47 5.52 29.80
N ARG A 52 13.32 4.49 29.91
CA ARG A 52 14.32 4.17 28.90
C ARG A 52 14.27 2.71 28.49
N ILE A 53 14.18 2.48 27.18
CA ILE A 53 14.41 1.14 26.61
C ILE A 53 15.89 0.81 26.71
N THR A 54 16.22 -0.31 27.37
CA THR A 54 17.61 -0.79 27.56
C THR A 54 17.97 -1.90 26.61
N SER A 55 16.98 -2.69 26.15
CA SER A 55 17.16 -3.72 25.16
C SER A 55 15.88 -3.99 24.39
N VAL A 56 16.03 -4.49 23.16
CA VAL A 56 14.91 -4.97 22.32
C VAL A 56 15.24 -6.37 21.84
N THR A 57 14.31 -7.30 22.05
CA THR A 57 14.39 -8.66 21.54
C THR A 57 13.61 -8.76 20.25
N PHE A 58 14.26 -9.28 19.23
CA PHE A 58 13.73 -9.52 17.90
C PHE A 58 13.56 -11.00 17.64
N ARG A 59 12.62 -11.35 16.78
CA ARG A 59 12.45 -12.69 16.23
C ARG A 59 12.67 -12.65 14.72
N SER A 60 13.53 -13.53 14.22
CA SER A 60 13.73 -13.72 12.80
C SER A 60 12.49 -14.36 12.16
N ARG A 61 12.07 -13.82 11.03
CA ARG A 61 10.97 -14.37 10.21
C ARG A 61 11.39 -15.55 9.35
N LEU A 62 12.70 -15.79 9.23
CA LEU A 62 13.25 -16.87 8.40
C LEU A 62 13.25 -18.22 9.11
N ASP A 63 13.64 -18.23 10.39
CA ASP A 63 13.87 -19.45 11.18
C ASP A 63 13.18 -19.42 12.56
N GLY A 64 12.62 -18.26 12.96
CA GLY A 64 11.95 -18.07 14.25
C GLY A 64 12.91 -17.83 15.42
N GLU A 65 14.23 -17.84 15.21
CA GLU A 65 15.21 -17.58 16.27
C GLU A 65 15.09 -16.16 16.82
N GLN A 66 15.40 -16.02 18.11
CA GLN A 66 15.36 -14.74 18.79
C GLN A 66 16.77 -14.25 19.13
N PHE A 67 16.96 -12.94 19.03
CA PHE A 67 18.19 -12.28 19.46
C PHE A 67 17.86 -10.92 20.11
N THR A 68 18.72 -10.47 21.02
CA THR A 68 18.51 -9.24 21.76
C THR A 68 19.58 -8.22 21.40
N VAL A 69 19.15 -6.99 21.13
CA VAL A 69 20.02 -5.85 20.85
C VAL A 69 19.97 -4.88 22.04
N LYS A 70 21.13 -4.49 22.55
CA LYS A 70 21.30 -3.44 23.56
C LYS A 70 21.84 -2.21 22.87
N ALA A 71 21.21 -1.06 23.08
CA ALA A 71 21.60 0.20 22.47
C ALA A 71 21.45 1.38 23.43
N ALA A 72 22.25 2.41 23.21
CA ALA A 72 22.14 3.66 23.98
C ALA A 72 20.88 4.45 23.63
N TYR A 73 20.43 4.36 22.37
CA TYR A 73 19.21 4.97 21.85
C TYR A 73 18.49 3.96 20.97
N VAL A 74 17.18 4.00 21.03
CA VAL A 74 16.29 3.18 20.19
C VAL A 74 15.36 4.13 19.44
N ILE A 75 15.26 3.96 18.14
CA ILE A 75 14.35 4.73 17.26
C ILE A 75 13.38 3.73 16.66
N ASP A 76 12.08 3.93 16.92
CA ASP A 76 11.02 3.22 16.21
C ASP A 76 10.66 4.00 14.95
N ALA A 77 10.99 3.43 13.80
CA ALA A 77 10.61 3.93 12.49
C ALA A 77 9.71 2.92 11.75
N SER A 78 9.04 2.04 12.49
CA SER A 78 8.07 1.11 11.93
C SER A 78 6.76 1.82 11.54
N GLU A 79 6.04 1.30 10.54
CA GLU A 79 4.79 1.87 10.07
C GLU A 79 3.67 1.85 11.13
N CYS A 80 3.73 0.90 12.06
CA CYS A 80 2.70 0.69 13.07
C CYS A 80 3.13 1.08 14.49
N GLY A 81 4.29 1.71 14.69
CA GLY A 81 4.80 2.04 16.02
C GLY A 81 5.01 0.80 16.88
N SER A 82 5.63 -0.25 16.32
CA SER A 82 5.66 -1.60 16.90
C SER A 82 6.30 -1.68 18.29
N LEU A 83 7.19 -0.74 18.64
CA LEU A 83 7.81 -0.70 19.97
C LEU A 83 6.97 0.02 21.02
N LEU A 84 6.01 0.85 20.65
CA LEU A 84 5.21 1.64 21.60
C LEU A 84 4.47 0.73 22.59
N PRO A 85 3.66 -0.26 22.15
CA PRO A 85 2.99 -1.17 23.08
C PRO A 85 3.98 -2.08 23.84
N LEU A 86 5.09 -2.49 23.22
CA LEU A 86 6.11 -3.34 23.84
C LEU A 86 6.85 -2.60 24.97
N ALA A 87 7.03 -1.29 24.83
CA ALA A 87 7.66 -0.43 25.81
C ALA A 87 6.68 0.13 26.86
N ASN A 88 5.40 -0.19 26.74
CA ASN A 88 4.32 0.40 27.55
C ASN A 88 4.36 1.96 27.52
N ALA A 89 4.73 2.52 26.36
CA ALA A 89 4.70 3.95 26.13
C ALA A 89 3.24 4.41 25.92
N GLU A 90 2.92 5.62 26.35
CA GLU A 90 1.61 6.22 26.05
C GLU A 90 1.55 6.60 24.55
N TYR A 91 0.47 6.24 23.90
CA TYR A 91 0.14 6.65 22.53
C TYR A 91 -1.38 6.64 22.33
N VAL A 92 -1.81 7.28 21.27
CA VAL A 92 -3.19 7.28 20.81
C VAL A 92 -3.26 6.82 19.37
N THR A 93 -4.41 6.25 18.98
CA THR A 93 -4.69 5.86 17.60
C THR A 93 -5.96 6.55 17.11
N GLY A 94 -6.13 6.64 15.81
CA GLY A 94 -7.34 7.18 15.19
C GLY A 94 -7.44 8.70 15.23
N ALA A 95 -8.66 9.20 15.16
CA ALA A 95 -8.94 10.62 15.14
C ALA A 95 -9.08 11.19 16.55
N GLU A 96 -8.26 12.19 16.86
CA GLU A 96 -8.22 12.84 18.18
C GLU A 96 -9.33 13.86 18.35
N SER A 97 -9.70 14.12 19.61
CA SER A 97 -10.69 15.12 19.99
C SER A 97 -10.08 16.52 20.07
N GLN A 98 -10.77 17.52 19.54
CA GLN A 98 -10.38 18.92 19.67
C GLN A 98 -10.28 19.38 21.14
N LYS A 99 -11.11 18.81 22.01
CA LYS A 99 -11.07 19.12 23.45
C LYS A 99 -9.76 18.65 24.10
N GLU A 100 -9.15 17.57 23.60
CA GLU A 100 -7.92 17.01 24.14
C GLU A 100 -6.67 17.69 23.55
N THR A 101 -6.68 17.94 22.25
CA THR A 101 -5.50 18.45 21.54
C THR A 101 -5.50 19.97 21.35
N GLY A 102 -6.67 20.61 21.35
CA GLY A 102 -6.82 22.03 20.99
C GLY A 102 -6.62 22.32 19.50
N GLU A 103 -6.48 21.30 18.67
CA GLU A 103 -6.28 21.48 17.24
C GLU A 103 -7.58 21.82 16.50
N PRO A 104 -7.58 22.86 15.61
CA PRO A 104 -8.80 23.36 14.98
C PRO A 104 -9.44 22.36 14.00
N HIS A 105 -8.69 21.36 13.56
CA HIS A 105 -9.16 20.33 12.61
C HIS A 105 -9.40 18.95 13.26
N ALA A 106 -9.18 18.83 14.58
CA ALA A 106 -9.55 17.62 15.32
C ALA A 106 -11.07 17.52 15.48
N LEU A 107 -11.56 16.35 15.87
CA LEU A 107 -12.99 16.10 16.04
C LEU A 107 -13.60 17.00 17.14
N GLU A 108 -14.74 17.62 16.88
CA GLU A 108 -15.48 18.39 17.88
C GLU A 108 -16.05 17.49 19.01
N GLY A 109 -16.25 16.19 18.74
CA GLY A 109 -16.80 15.20 19.65
C GLY A 109 -15.74 14.47 20.49
N ALA A 110 -16.07 13.26 20.91
CA ALA A 110 -15.13 12.35 21.54
C ALA A 110 -14.10 11.82 20.52
N PRO A 111 -12.90 11.40 20.97
CA PRO A 111 -11.94 10.76 20.06
C PRO A 111 -12.50 9.45 19.50
N GLU A 112 -12.08 9.10 18.30
CA GLU A 112 -12.47 7.88 17.58
C GLU A 112 -11.22 7.01 17.33
N PRO A 113 -10.82 6.15 18.27
CA PRO A 113 -9.58 5.36 18.15
C PRO A 113 -9.53 4.41 16.95
N ASP A 114 -10.68 3.93 16.49
CA ASP A 114 -10.79 3.05 15.32
C ASP A 114 -10.91 3.80 13.97
N ASN A 115 -11.00 5.13 14.01
CA ASN A 115 -11.01 5.97 12.81
C ASN A 115 -9.58 6.22 12.33
N VAL A 116 -8.98 5.19 11.76
CA VAL A 116 -7.61 5.17 11.23
C VAL A 116 -7.64 5.13 9.71
N GLN A 117 -6.55 5.56 9.09
CA GLN A 117 -6.40 5.48 7.63
C GLN A 117 -6.49 4.02 7.17
N ALA A 118 -7.24 3.80 6.10
CA ALA A 118 -7.25 2.51 5.42
C ALA A 118 -5.84 2.15 4.91
N PHE A 119 -5.50 0.88 4.98
CA PHE A 119 -4.26 0.38 4.40
C PHE A 119 -4.50 -0.36 3.09
N THR A 120 -3.48 -0.44 2.25
CA THR A 120 -3.57 -1.02 0.91
C THR A 120 -2.65 -2.22 0.79
N TRP A 121 -3.19 -3.36 0.35
CA TRP A 121 -2.35 -4.46 -0.13
C TRP A 121 -1.92 -4.14 -1.56
N CYS A 122 -0.72 -3.61 -1.72
CA CYS A 122 -0.21 -3.22 -3.04
C CYS A 122 0.16 -4.44 -3.89
N MET A 123 0.02 -4.31 -5.21
CA MET A 123 0.46 -5.33 -6.16
C MET A 123 1.14 -4.66 -7.35
N VAL A 124 2.21 -5.27 -7.85
CA VAL A 124 2.83 -4.85 -9.11
C VAL A 124 2.19 -5.61 -10.26
N MET A 125 1.74 -4.87 -11.26
CA MET A 125 1.14 -5.39 -12.48
C MET A 125 2.12 -5.22 -13.64
N GLY A 126 2.32 -6.28 -14.41
CA GLY A 126 2.98 -6.23 -15.72
C GLY A 126 1.98 -6.06 -16.86
N TRP A 127 2.43 -5.49 -17.95
CA TRP A 127 1.66 -5.38 -19.20
C TRP A 127 2.37 -6.19 -20.28
N ASP A 128 1.77 -7.33 -20.66
CA ASP A 128 2.25 -8.13 -21.79
C ASP A 128 1.97 -7.40 -23.11
N ARG A 129 3.01 -6.94 -23.75
CA ARG A 129 2.95 -6.20 -25.02
C ARG A 129 2.48 -7.06 -26.18
N THR A 130 2.62 -8.38 -26.09
CA THR A 130 2.11 -9.33 -27.08
C THR A 130 0.61 -9.56 -26.97
N ARG A 131 0.02 -9.08 -25.86
CA ARG A 131 -1.39 -9.22 -25.50
C ARG A 131 -1.85 -10.66 -25.34
N GLY A 132 -0.97 -11.54 -24.86
CA GLY A 132 -1.34 -12.87 -24.37
C GLY A 132 -2.30 -12.77 -23.18
N SER A 133 -3.08 -13.83 -22.95
CA SER A 133 -4.01 -13.85 -21.81
C SER A 133 -3.33 -14.40 -20.56
N HIS A 134 -3.40 -13.65 -19.48
CA HIS A 134 -2.87 -13.97 -18.16
C HIS A 134 -3.93 -13.86 -17.06
N VAL A 135 -5.18 -14.10 -17.41
CA VAL A 135 -6.29 -14.00 -16.46
C VAL A 135 -6.06 -14.97 -15.29
N ILE A 136 -6.05 -14.43 -14.08
CA ILE A 136 -5.89 -15.22 -12.85
C ILE A 136 -7.18 -16.01 -12.57
N ASP A 137 -7.07 -17.01 -11.69
CA ASP A 137 -8.26 -17.69 -11.17
C ASP A 137 -9.19 -16.69 -10.48
N ARG A 138 -10.51 -16.91 -10.65
CA ARG A 138 -11.51 -16.04 -10.04
C ARG A 138 -11.40 -16.09 -8.51
N PRO A 139 -11.12 -14.95 -7.81
CA PRO A 139 -11.02 -14.94 -6.35
C PRO A 139 -12.31 -15.43 -5.69
N GLN A 140 -12.16 -16.16 -4.58
CA GLN A 140 -13.30 -16.79 -3.88
C GLN A 140 -14.38 -15.77 -3.46
N ASN A 141 -13.96 -14.60 -2.95
CA ASN A 141 -14.85 -13.54 -2.47
C ASN A 141 -15.08 -12.43 -3.51
N TYR A 142 -14.91 -12.76 -4.81
CA TYR A 142 -15.05 -11.78 -5.88
C TYR A 142 -16.41 -11.09 -5.91
N ASP A 143 -17.51 -11.85 -5.80
CA ASP A 143 -18.87 -11.30 -5.85
C ASP A 143 -19.16 -10.34 -4.68
N TYR A 144 -18.63 -10.65 -3.51
CA TYR A 144 -18.71 -9.74 -2.36
C TYR A 144 -18.03 -8.41 -2.67
N TRP A 145 -16.75 -8.42 -3.05
CA TRP A 145 -16.01 -7.21 -3.34
C TRP A 145 -16.56 -6.46 -4.56
N ARG A 146 -16.99 -7.19 -5.59
CA ARG A 146 -17.57 -6.59 -6.80
C ARG A 146 -18.88 -5.85 -6.55
N SER A 147 -19.62 -6.24 -5.51
CA SER A 147 -20.87 -5.58 -5.10
C SER A 147 -20.69 -4.60 -3.95
N TYR A 148 -19.53 -4.57 -3.31
CA TYR A 148 -19.29 -3.77 -2.12
C TYR A 148 -19.37 -2.27 -2.40
N ILE A 149 -20.17 -1.57 -1.59
CA ILE A 149 -20.25 -0.11 -1.56
C ILE A 149 -19.75 0.34 -0.20
N PRO A 150 -18.65 1.13 -0.14
CA PRO A 150 -18.12 1.61 1.12
C PRO A 150 -19.14 2.43 1.91
N PRO A 151 -19.38 2.14 3.19
CA PRO A 151 -20.34 2.87 4.03
C PRO A 151 -19.72 4.19 4.56
N LEU A 152 -19.21 5.02 3.67
CA LEU A 152 -18.54 6.26 4.02
C LEU A 152 -19.51 7.45 4.06
N VAL A 153 -19.14 8.49 4.83
CA VAL A 153 -19.84 9.77 4.89
C VAL A 153 -18.81 10.88 4.61
N PRO A 154 -19.00 11.66 3.55
CA PRO A 154 -20.00 11.53 2.49
C PRO A 154 -19.90 10.21 1.70
N PRO A 155 -20.95 9.80 0.98
CA PRO A 155 -21.00 8.49 0.34
C PRO A 155 -19.96 8.37 -0.77
N TRP A 156 -19.38 7.17 -0.89
CA TRP A 156 -18.52 6.81 -2.01
C TRP A 156 -19.28 6.86 -3.34
N ALA A 157 -18.55 7.03 -4.44
CA ALA A 157 -19.10 7.23 -5.79
C ALA A 157 -19.70 5.96 -6.44
N GLY A 158 -20.17 4.99 -5.68
CA GLY A 158 -20.75 3.74 -6.16
C GLY A 158 -20.06 2.50 -5.59
N ARG A 159 -19.79 1.49 -6.41
CA ARG A 159 -19.06 0.29 -5.98
C ARG A 159 -17.58 0.57 -5.83
N LEU A 160 -16.93 -0.10 -4.86
CA LEU A 160 -15.49 0.08 -4.65
C LEU A 160 -14.68 -0.46 -5.84
N VAL A 161 -15.00 -1.67 -6.31
CA VAL A 161 -14.35 -2.28 -7.48
C VAL A 161 -15.03 -1.75 -8.76
N ASP A 162 -14.60 -0.55 -9.18
CA ASP A 162 -15.08 0.17 -10.35
C ASP A 162 -14.04 1.20 -10.79
N TRP A 163 -14.25 1.88 -11.94
CA TRP A 163 -13.43 3.02 -12.35
C TRP A 163 -13.74 4.32 -11.58
N HIS A 164 -14.85 4.38 -10.86
CA HIS A 164 -15.22 5.58 -10.10
C HIS A 164 -14.61 5.59 -8.70
N TYR A 165 -14.17 6.76 -8.28
CA TYR A 165 -13.68 7.04 -6.93
C TYR A 165 -13.99 8.49 -6.54
N CYS A 166 -13.79 8.85 -5.28
CA CYS A 166 -13.99 10.20 -4.79
C CYS A 166 -12.68 10.98 -4.80
N GLN A 167 -12.70 12.19 -5.33
CA GLN A 167 -11.57 13.11 -5.25
C GLN A 167 -11.35 13.52 -3.78
N PRO A 168 -10.14 13.35 -3.21
CA PRO A 168 -9.95 13.49 -1.76
C PRO A 168 -10.31 14.84 -1.15
N THR A 169 -10.09 15.94 -1.88
CA THR A 169 -10.33 17.30 -1.36
C THR A 169 -11.77 17.76 -1.55
N THR A 170 -12.38 17.46 -2.69
CA THR A 170 -13.72 17.98 -3.06
C THR A 170 -14.82 16.93 -2.91
N LEU A 171 -14.46 15.67 -2.71
CA LEU A 171 -15.34 14.50 -2.63
C LEU A 171 -16.19 14.27 -3.88
N ARG A 172 -15.87 14.95 -4.99
CA ARG A 172 -16.55 14.75 -6.26
C ARG A 172 -16.22 13.37 -6.83
N PRO A 173 -17.19 12.70 -7.45
CA PRO A 173 -16.90 11.52 -8.26
C PRO A 173 -15.93 11.85 -9.39
N LEU A 174 -14.89 11.05 -9.53
CA LEU A 174 -13.95 11.05 -10.64
C LEU A 174 -13.97 9.66 -11.30
N ARG A 175 -13.65 9.63 -12.59
CA ARG A 175 -13.49 8.37 -13.32
C ARG A 175 -12.03 8.13 -13.63
N ALA A 176 -11.50 7.01 -13.16
CA ALA A 176 -10.22 6.50 -13.58
C ALA A 176 -10.34 5.69 -14.89
N GLY A 177 -9.20 5.35 -15.46
CA GLY A 177 -9.07 4.47 -16.61
C GLY A 177 -7.61 4.19 -16.86
N PHE A 178 -7.31 3.43 -17.91
CA PHE A 178 -5.94 3.23 -18.37
C PHE A 178 -5.61 4.11 -19.59
N THR A 179 -4.33 4.14 -19.94
CA THR A 179 -3.81 4.92 -21.07
C THR A 179 -4.67 4.75 -22.35
N GLY A 180 -5.12 5.89 -22.87
CA GLY A 180 -6.00 5.93 -24.05
C GLY A 180 -7.50 5.99 -23.73
N ASP A 181 -7.90 5.76 -22.49
CA ASP A 181 -9.29 5.93 -22.05
C ASP A 181 -9.63 7.42 -21.87
N LYS A 182 -10.89 7.77 -22.11
CA LYS A 182 -11.42 9.08 -21.72
C LYS A 182 -11.74 9.06 -20.23
N ALA A 183 -10.75 9.37 -19.41
CA ALA A 183 -10.82 9.34 -17.95
C ALA A 183 -10.24 10.62 -17.36
N ASP A 184 -10.66 10.97 -16.13
CA ASP A 184 -10.08 12.06 -15.36
C ASP A 184 -8.66 11.74 -14.91
N TYR A 185 -8.36 10.46 -14.76
CA TYR A 185 -7.09 9.96 -14.25
C TYR A 185 -6.64 8.67 -14.93
N ASP A 186 -5.38 8.61 -15.34
CA ASP A 186 -4.74 7.41 -15.92
C ASP A 186 -4.05 6.60 -14.81
N PHE A 187 -4.71 5.56 -14.33
CA PHE A 187 -4.20 4.69 -13.26
C PHE A 187 -3.05 3.79 -13.70
N TRP A 188 -2.95 3.45 -14.99
CA TRP A 188 -1.77 2.73 -15.47
C TRP A 188 -0.51 3.57 -15.32
N ARG A 189 -0.58 4.83 -15.72
CA ARG A 189 0.53 5.77 -15.65
C ARG A 189 0.79 6.31 -14.25
N TYR A 190 -0.21 6.31 -13.36
CA TYR A 190 -0.11 6.98 -12.06
C TYR A 190 1.12 6.53 -11.26
N ARG A 191 1.29 5.23 -11.04
CA ARG A 191 2.43 4.65 -10.33
C ARG A 191 3.24 3.70 -11.21
N ARG A 192 3.38 4.04 -12.50
CA ARG A 192 4.17 3.21 -13.42
C ARG A 192 5.64 3.31 -13.05
N ILE A 193 6.24 2.15 -12.75
CA ILE A 193 7.63 2.01 -12.32
C ILE A 193 8.56 1.97 -13.54
N ARG A 194 8.10 1.34 -14.62
CA ARG A 194 8.90 0.99 -15.79
C ARG A 194 8.09 1.17 -17.07
N CYS A 195 8.70 1.84 -18.08
CA CYS A 195 8.10 2.05 -19.38
C CYS A 195 9.14 1.78 -20.46
N HIS A 196 8.87 0.88 -21.39
CA HIS A 196 9.77 0.50 -22.46
C HIS A 196 10.18 1.69 -23.34
N GLU A 197 9.25 2.59 -23.68
CA GLU A 197 9.54 3.78 -24.48
C GLU A 197 10.50 4.73 -23.76
N THR A 198 10.26 5.00 -22.47
CA THR A 198 11.10 5.90 -21.68
C THR A 198 12.51 5.35 -21.50
N LEU A 199 12.63 4.05 -21.24
CA LEU A 199 13.91 3.39 -21.03
C LEU A 199 14.64 3.09 -22.35
N GLY A 200 13.92 2.96 -23.46
CA GLY A 200 14.48 2.52 -24.74
C GLY A 200 14.96 1.06 -24.69
N ARG A 201 14.33 0.25 -23.85
CA ARG A 201 14.62 -1.18 -23.68
C ARG A 201 13.39 -2.00 -24.06
N ASP A 202 13.60 -3.19 -24.63
CA ASP A 202 12.51 -4.15 -24.89
C ASP A 202 12.19 -4.93 -23.64
N ILE A 203 11.38 -4.33 -22.79
CA ILE A 203 10.95 -4.86 -21.50
C ILE A 203 9.44 -4.65 -21.33
N ASP A 204 8.83 -5.49 -20.55
CA ASP A 204 7.44 -5.28 -20.14
C ASP A 204 7.30 -4.05 -19.23
N GLU A 205 6.24 -3.32 -19.42
CA GLU A 205 5.90 -2.22 -18.52
C GLU A 205 5.43 -2.74 -17.17
N ALA A 206 5.67 -1.98 -16.13
CA ALA A 206 5.24 -2.30 -14.78
C ALA A 206 4.61 -1.10 -14.09
N SER A 207 3.49 -1.33 -13.40
CA SER A 207 2.79 -0.32 -12.63
C SER A 207 2.32 -0.89 -11.28
N VAL A 208 2.35 -0.06 -10.23
CA VAL A 208 1.86 -0.45 -8.92
C VAL A 208 0.37 -0.13 -8.80
N MET A 209 -0.41 -1.14 -8.47
CA MET A 209 -1.79 -0.97 -8.03
C MET A 209 -1.80 -0.59 -6.55
N ASN A 210 -1.95 0.68 -6.30
CA ASN A 210 -2.14 1.32 -5.01
C ASN A 210 -3.07 2.50 -5.27
N TRP A 211 -4.36 2.23 -5.23
CA TRP A 211 -5.43 3.14 -5.63
C TRP A 211 -6.50 3.21 -4.54
N PRO A 212 -7.33 4.27 -4.52
CA PRO A 212 -8.42 4.35 -3.55
C PRO A 212 -9.39 3.16 -3.57
N GLN A 213 -9.48 2.45 -4.71
CA GLN A 213 -10.38 1.32 -4.88
C GLN A 213 -9.87 0.02 -4.24
N ASN A 214 -8.58 -0.07 -3.94
CA ASN A 214 -8.05 -1.22 -3.20
C ASN A 214 -7.56 -0.85 -1.79
N ASP A 215 -7.90 0.34 -1.30
CA ASP A 215 -7.79 0.68 0.12
C ASP A 215 -8.78 -0.15 0.93
N TYR A 216 -8.27 -0.85 1.94
CA TYR A 216 -9.07 -1.78 2.72
C TYR A 216 -9.79 -1.06 3.87
N LEU A 217 -11.12 -1.06 3.78
CA LEU A 217 -12.01 -0.40 4.75
C LEU A 217 -12.68 -1.38 5.74
N GLY A 218 -12.27 -2.66 5.72
CA GLY A 218 -12.91 -3.70 6.53
C GLY A 218 -12.46 -3.75 7.99
N GLY A 219 -11.46 -2.97 8.39
CA GLY A 219 -10.97 -2.87 9.77
C GLY A 219 -9.50 -2.45 9.85
N SER A 220 -9.03 -2.25 11.08
CA SER A 220 -7.67 -1.83 11.42
C SER A 220 -6.78 -3.03 11.77
N ILE A 221 -5.47 -2.86 11.60
CA ILE A 221 -4.44 -3.79 12.09
C ILE A 221 -3.69 -3.24 13.31
N LEU A 222 -4.08 -2.05 13.79
CA LEU A 222 -3.48 -1.42 14.97
C LEU A 222 -4.21 -1.92 16.24
N ASP A 223 -3.44 -2.28 17.26
CA ASP A 223 -3.95 -2.74 18.57
C ASP A 223 -4.97 -3.89 18.48
N LYS A 224 -4.74 -4.81 17.55
CA LYS A 224 -5.60 -5.99 17.34
C LYS A 224 -4.85 -7.28 17.68
N SER A 225 -5.61 -8.34 17.96
CA SER A 225 -5.02 -9.67 18.12
C SER A 225 -4.36 -10.18 16.83
N PRO A 226 -3.40 -11.09 16.92
CA PRO A 226 -2.76 -11.67 15.73
C PRO A 226 -3.77 -12.25 14.74
N GLU A 227 -4.85 -12.86 15.23
CA GLU A 227 -5.91 -13.46 14.43
C GLU A 227 -6.73 -12.40 13.68
N GLU A 228 -7.03 -11.28 14.35
CA GLU A 228 -7.71 -10.15 13.72
C GLU A 228 -6.82 -9.47 12.68
N ILE A 229 -5.53 -9.28 12.98
CA ILE A 229 -4.56 -8.73 12.03
C ILE A 229 -4.52 -9.60 10.78
N GLU A 230 -4.36 -10.91 10.94
CA GLU A 230 -4.32 -11.84 9.79
C GLU A 230 -5.61 -11.80 8.98
N LYS A 231 -6.77 -11.75 9.64
CA LYS A 231 -8.07 -11.62 8.99
C LYS A 231 -8.13 -10.35 8.11
N HIS A 232 -7.69 -9.22 8.62
CA HIS A 232 -7.74 -7.95 7.89
C HIS A 232 -6.69 -7.92 6.76
N LEU A 233 -5.49 -8.45 6.97
CA LEU A 233 -4.48 -8.57 5.91
C LEU A 233 -4.98 -9.46 4.76
N ARG A 234 -5.59 -10.60 5.09
CA ARG A 234 -6.20 -11.49 4.09
C ARG A 234 -7.35 -10.81 3.34
N GLY A 235 -8.21 -10.08 4.05
CA GLY A 235 -9.29 -9.31 3.42
C GLY A 235 -8.78 -8.24 2.46
N ALA A 236 -7.70 -7.56 2.79
CA ALA A 236 -7.05 -6.58 1.92
C ALA A 236 -6.43 -7.23 0.67
N GLN A 237 -5.80 -8.39 0.83
CA GLN A 237 -5.28 -9.18 -0.29
C GLN A 237 -6.40 -9.64 -1.22
N GLU A 238 -7.50 -10.14 -0.67
CA GLU A 238 -8.69 -10.56 -1.44
C GLU A 238 -9.32 -9.40 -2.22
N LEU A 239 -9.42 -8.21 -1.62
CA LEU A 239 -9.88 -7.00 -2.31
C LEU A 239 -8.99 -6.65 -3.51
N THR A 240 -7.67 -6.66 -3.30
CA THR A 240 -6.70 -6.36 -4.35
C THR A 240 -6.78 -7.39 -5.49
N LEU A 241 -6.88 -8.68 -5.17
CA LEU A 241 -7.06 -9.73 -6.18
C LEU A 241 -8.42 -9.60 -6.90
N ALA A 242 -9.49 -9.22 -6.20
CA ALA A 242 -10.78 -8.98 -6.81
C ALA A 242 -10.74 -7.79 -7.79
N MET A 243 -10.08 -6.70 -7.39
CA MET A 243 -9.85 -5.54 -8.28
C MET A 243 -9.03 -5.93 -9.51
N PHE A 244 -7.98 -6.73 -9.32
CA PHE A 244 -7.13 -7.18 -10.42
C PHE A 244 -7.88 -8.12 -11.38
N TYR A 245 -8.65 -9.07 -10.86
CA TYR A 245 -9.50 -9.95 -11.68
C TYR A 245 -10.54 -9.15 -12.49
N TRP A 246 -11.18 -8.17 -11.84
CA TRP A 246 -12.09 -7.24 -12.52
C TRP A 246 -11.39 -6.47 -13.64
N LEU A 247 -10.18 -5.97 -13.41
CA LEU A 247 -9.37 -5.31 -14.43
C LEU A 247 -9.14 -6.23 -15.63
N GLN A 248 -8.83 -7.51 -15.39
CA GLN A 248 -8.56 -8.47 -16.47
C GLN A 248 -9.81 -8.87 -17.26
N THR A 249 -11.00 -8.87 -16.64
CA THR A 249 -12.19 -9.52 -17.20
C THR A 249 -13.35 -8.59 -17.53
N GLU A 250 -13.63 -7.59 -16.69
CA GLU A 250 -14.88 -6.83 -16.75
C GLU A 250 -14.68 -5.31 -16.93
N ALA A 251 -13.51 -4.77 -16.61
CA ALA A 251 -13.28 -3.33 -16.61
C ALA A 251 -13.58 -2.72 -17.99
N PRO A 252 -14.48 -1.73 -18.07
CA PRO A 252 -14.77 -1.06 -19.35
C PRO A 252 -13.55 -0.35 -19.89
N ARG A 253 -13.22 -0.58 -21.15
CA ARG A 253 -12.10 0.07 -21.85
C ARG A 253 -12.58 1.23 -22.73
N GLY A 254 -11.69 2.17 -23.00
CA GLY A 254 -11.97 3.32 -23.86
C GLY A 254 -12.25 2.98 -25.32
N ASP A 255 -11.82 1.82 -25.78
CA ASP A 255 -12.11 1.29 -27.14
C ASP A 255 -13.47 0.58 -27.27
N GLY A 256 -14.27 0.58 -26.20
CA GLY A 256 -15.58 -0.08 -26.14
C GLY A 256 -15.51 -1.57 -25.79
N GLY A 257 -14.32 -2.14 -25.58
CA GLY A 257 -14.13 -3.50 -25.09
C GLY A 257 -14.24 -3.58 -23.57
N THR A 258 -14.05 -4.80 -23.03
CA THR A 258 -14.02 -5.08 -21.60
C THR A 258 -12.79 -5.90 -21.26
N GLY A 259 -12.26 -5.64 -20.06
CA GLY A 259 -11.10 -6.34 -19.51
C GLY A 259 -9.78 -6.07 -20.22
N TYR A 260 -8.71 -6.26 -19.47
CA TYR A 260 -7.31 -6.18 -19.91
C TYR A 260 -6.64 -7.52 -19.63
N PRO A 261 -6.98 -8.60 -20.36
CA PRO A 261 -6.53 -9.96 -20.05
C PRO A 261 -5.00 -10.14 -20.18
N TRP A 262 -4.30 -9.20 -20.79
CA TRP A 262 -2.85 -9.19 -20.92
C TRP A 262 -2.09 -8.60 -19.73
N LEU A 263 -2.80 -8.14 -18.70
CA LEU A 263 -2.18 -7.80 -17.43
C LEU A 263 -1.81 -9.09 -16.68
N TYR A 264 -0.67 -9.07 -15.99
CA TYR A 264 -0.26 -10.17 -15.13
C TYR A 264 0.32 -9.67 -13.82
N PRO A 265 0.19 -10.43 -12.70
CA PRO A 265 0.87 -10.09 -11.47
C PRO A 265 2.36 -10.34 -11.65
N MET A 266 3.18 -9.33 -11.36
CA MET A 266 4.63 -9.50 -11.38
C MET A 266 5.07 -10.13 -10.06
N PRO A 267 5.99 -11.12 -10.07
CA PRO A 267 6.61 -11.61 -8.85
C PRO A 267 7.42 -10.48 -8.19
N GLU A 268 7.55 -10.56 -6.87
CA GLU A 268 8.38 -9.66 -6.06
C GLU A 268 9.87 -9.74 -6.43
#